data_05b0dbbff6fb8607ec3c40ac7b40cfc1
#
_entry.id   05b0dbbff6fb8607ec3c40ac7b40cfc1
#
_cell.length_a   1.000
_cell.length_b   1.000
_cell.length_c   1.000
_cell.angle_alpha   90.00
_cell.angle_beta   90.00
_cell.angle_gamma   90.00
#
_symmetry.space_group_name_H-M   'P 1'
#
loop_
_entity.id
_entity.type
_entity.pdbx_description
1 polymer ?
#
loop_
_entity_poly.entity_id
_entity_poly.type
_entity_poly.pdbx_seq_one_letter_code
_entity_poly.pdbx_strand_id
1 'polypeptide(L)'
;MDRLSQILWRERELLELLAYKLEVERLVLASGRTRWLVNATREIEVLLEDLRATEVLRATAADEAAEQLGLTPNPSLAALAEAAEEPWRGILLDHRDALVGVAREIAETSEDAKGLITAGYRSARETLLAIGGTSTASYSAAGAAVADAPRSHLLDRSL
;
A
#
# COMPACT_ATOMS: atom_id res chain seq x y z
N MET A 1 -25.26 -1.43 20.90
CA MET A 1 -23.85 -1.77 21.14
C MET A 1 -23.39 -3.06 20.42
N ASP A 2 -24.13 -4.18 20.53
CA ASP A 2 -23.75 -5.46 19.88
C ASP A 2 -23.46 -5.34 18.37
N ARG A 3 -24.35 -4.64 17.64
CA ARG A 3 -24.18 -4.42 16.20
C ARG A 3 -22.88 -3.67 15.87
N LEU A 4 -22.56 -2.62 16.63
CA LEU A 4 -21.33 -1.87 16.46
C LEU A 4 -20.09 -2.76 16.71
N SER A 5 -20.09 -3.53 17.81
CA SER A 5 -19.00 -4.44 18.13
C SER A 5 -18.78 -5.51 17.03
N GLN A 6 -19.85 -6.09 16.47
CA GLN A 6 -19.73 -7.04 15.36
C GLN A 6 -19.10 -6.41 14.11
N ILE A 7 -19.47 -5.17 13.79
CA ILE A 7 -18.89 -4.43 12.66
C ILE A 7 -17.41 -4.10 12.92
N LEU A 8 -17.06 -3.69 14.15
CA LEU A 8 -15.67 -3.43 14.54
C LEU A 8 -14.80 -4.70 14.45
N TRP A 9 -15.33 -5.86 14.84
CA TRP A 9 -14.65 -7.14 14.62
C TRP A 9 -14.40 -7.42 13.14
N ARG A 10 -15.42 -7.19 12.30
CA ARG A 10 -15.28 -7.36 10.85
C ARG A 10 -14.26 -6.40 10.24
N GLU A 11 -14.29 -5.14 10.64
CA GLU A 11 -13.33 -4.12 10.19
C GLU A 11 -11.89 -4.51 10.58
N ARG A 12 -11.70 -5.00 11.81
CA ARG A 12 -10.41 -5.50 12.29
C ARG A 12 -9.90 -6.66 11.46
N GLU A 13 -10.72 -7.69 11.21
CA GLU A 13 -10.36 -8.83 10.35
C GLU A 13 -9.91 -8.39 8.95
N LEU A 14 -10.62 -7.43 8.34
CA LEU A 14 -10.27 -6.89 7.02
C LEU A 14 -8.96 -6.11 7.06
N LEU A 15 -8.71 -5.33 8.10
CA LEU A 15 -7.45 -4.58 8.26
C LEU A 15 -6.26 -5.52 8.53
N GLU A 16 -6.41 -6.55 9.35
CA GLU A 16 -5.38 -7.57 9.57
C GLU A 16 -5.05 -8.32 8.26
N LEU A 17 -6.06 -8.63 7.45
CA LEU A 17 -5.87 -9.23 6.13
C LEU A 17 -5.19 -8.24 5.17
N LEU A 18 -5.53 -6.95 5.21
CA LEU A 18 -4.89 -5.92 4.42
C LEU A 18 -3.41 -5.77 4.79
N ALA A 19 -3.06 -5.74 6.08
CA ALA A 19 -1.67 -5.71 6.53
C ALA A 19 -0.88 -6.89 5.96
N TYR A 20 -1.43 -8.11 6.04
CA TYR A 20 -0.81 -9.29 5.44
C TYR A 20 -0.63 -9.17 3.92
N LYS A 21 -1.63 -8.68 3.18
CA LYS A 21 -1.53 -8.53 1.71
C LYS A 21 -0.53 -7.46 1.30
N LEU A 22 -0.44 -6.37 2.04
CA LEU A 22 0.58 -5.34 1.83
C LEU A 22 1.99 -5.87 2.09
N GLU A 23 2.18 -6.71 3.12
CA GLU A 23 3.45 -7.38 3.36
C GLU A 23 3.84 -8.32 2.21
N VAL A 24 2.88 -9.08 1.66
CA VAL A 24 3.10 -9.90 0.47
C VAL A 24 3.51 -9.04 -0.73
N GLU A 25 2.82 -7.93 -0.98
CA GLU A 25 3.16 -6.99 -2.06
C GLU A 25 4.58 -6.42 -1.89
N ARG A 26 4.93 -6.00 -0.67
CA ARG A 26 6.27 -5.51 -0.32
C ARG A 26 7.35 -6.55 -0.61
N LEU A 27 7.13 -7.82 -0.23
CA LEU A 27 8.06 -8.92 -0.49
C LEU A 27 8.19 -9.21 -2.00
N VAL A 28 7.11 -9.13 -2.76
CA VAL A 28 7.14 -9.25 -4.23
C VAL A 28 7.99 -8.15 -4.84
N LEU A 29 7.81 -6.89 -4.41
CA LEU A 29 8.61 -5.75 -4.84
C LEU A 29 10.10 -5.94 -4.50
N ALA A 30 10.41 -6.30 -3.26
CA ALA A 30 11.77 -6.51 -2.80
C ALA A 30 12.49 -7.66 -3.53
N SER A 31 11.76 -8.70 -3.93
CA SER A 31 12.30 -9.84 -4.67
C SER A 31 12.54 -9.58 -6.16
N GLY A 32 12.07 -8.45 -6.70
CA GLY A 32 12.11 -8.12 -8.13
C GLY A 32 11.22 -9.01 -9.01
N ARG A 33 10.36 -9.85 -8.43
CA ARG A 33 9.44 -10.74 -9.16
C ARG A 33 8.15 -10.03 -9.59
N THR A 34 8.31 -8.93 -10.32
CA THR A 34 7.24 -8.01 -10.69
C THR A 34 6.05 -8.64 -11.43
N ARG A 35 6.22 -9.82 -12.03
CA ARG A 35 5.11 -10.57 -12.67
C ARG A 35 3.94 -10.88 -11.72
N TRP A 36 4.20 -10.97 -10.41
CA TRP A 36 3.18 -11.26 -9.41
C TRP A 36 2.55 -10.00 -8.80
N LEU A 37 3.11 -8.83 -9.08
CA LEU A 37 2.66 -7.57 -8.51
C LEU A 37 1.20 -7.27 -8.87
N VAL A 38 0.80 -7.51 -10.11
CA VAL A 38 -0.58 -7.28 -10.57
C VAL A 38 -1.59 -8.10 -9.75
N ASN A 39 -1.24 -9.34 -9.40
CA ASN A 39 -2.13 -10.18 -8.59
C ASN A 39 -2.19 -9.66 -7.14
N ALA A 40 -1.05 -9.31 -6.54
CA ALA A 40 -0.99 -8.77 -5.19
C ALA A 40 -1.79 -7.47 -5.08
N THR A 41 -1.60 -6.53 -6.00
CA THR A 41 -2.34 -5.27 -6.03
C THR A 41 -3.84 -5.47 -6.17
N ARG A 42 -4.29 -6.39 -7.05
CA ARG A 42 -5.72 -6.68 -7.23
C ARG A 42 -6.36 -7.23 -5.95
N GLU A 43 -5.66 -8.09 -5.22
CA GLU A 43 -6.15 -8.62 -3.94
C GLU A 43 -6.31 -7.51 -2.89
N ILE A 44 -5.41 -6.53 -2.89
CA ILE A 44 -5.50 -5.33 -2.04
C ILE A 44 -6.69 -4.45 -2.44
N GLU A 45 -6.90 -4.21 -3.74
CA GLU A 45 -8.02 -3.41 -4.24
C GLU A 45 -9.38 -3.96 -3.79
N VAL A 46 -9.57 -5.29 -3.88
CA VAL A 46 -10.81 -5.95 -3.40
C VAL A 46 -11.02 -5.73 -1.90
N LEU A 47 -9.96 -5.87 -1.09
CA LEU A 47 -10.05 -5.62 0.35
C LEU A 47 -10.37 -4.16 0.68
N LEU A 48 -9.85 -3.21 -0.07
CA LEU A 48 -10.15 -1.79 0.12
C LEU A 48 -11.62 -1.47 -0.20
N GLU A 49 -12.24 -2.15 -1.16
CA GLU A 49 -13.67 -2.02 -1.44
C GLU A 49 -14.51 -2.57 -0.27
N ASP A 50 -14.16 -3.75 0.26
CA ASP A 50 -14.84 -4.34 1.42
C ASP A 50 -14.69 -3.47 2.68
N LEU A 51 -13.51 -2.88 2.90
CA LEU A 51 -13.26 -1.94 3.99
C LEU A 51 -14.15 -0.70 3.87
N ARG A 52 -14.22 -0.06 2.69
CA ARG A 52 -15.09 1.11 2.47
C ARG A 52 -16.55 0.80 2.78
N ALA A 53 -17.04 -0.37 2.34
CA ALA A 53 -18.41 -0.79 2.65
C ALA A 53 -18.61 -0.98 4.17
N THR A 54 -17.62 -1.56 4.85
CA THR A 54 -17.66 -1.78 6.31
C THR A 54 -17.59 -0.47 7.09
N GLU A 55 -16.79 0.53 6.63
CA GLU A 55 -16.71 1.87 7.24
C GLU A 55 -18.07 2.59 7.24
N VAL A 56 -18.83 2.48 6.14
CA VAL A 56 -20.19 3.05 6.06
C VAL A 56 -21.12 2.40 7.09
N LEU A 57 -21.05 1.07 7.21
CA LEU A 57 -21.84 0.34 8.21
C LEU A 57 -21.44 0.72 9.64
N ARG A 58 -20.14 0.89 9.89
CA ARG A 58 -19.59 1.31 11.18
C ARG A 58 -20.08 2.72 11.55
N ALA A 59 -20.04 3.67 10.61
CA ALA A 59 -20.51 5.03 10.85
C ALA A 59 -21.99 5.02 11.28
N THR A 60 -22.85 4.29 10.55
CA THR A 60 -24.26 4.18 10.89
C THR A 60 -24.47 3.55 12.27
N ALA A 61 -23.77 2.46 12.58
CA ALA A 61 -23.90 1.78 13.87
C ALA A 61 -23.33 2.61 15.04
N ALA A 62 -22.31 3.44 14.78
CA ALA A 62 -21.75 4.38 15.75
C ALA A 62 -22.76 5.51 16.07
N ASP A 63 -23.45 6.04 15.05
CA ASP A 63 -24.48 7.05 15.25
C ASP A 63 -25.69 6.49 16.02
N GLU A 64 -26.14 5.27 15.71
CA GLU A 64 -27.17 4.57 16.48
C GLU A 64 -26.77 4.37 17.95
N ALA A 65 -25.51 4.04 18.20
CA ALA A 65 -24.96 3.89 19.56
C ALA A 65 -24.85 5.24 20.28
N ALA A 66 -24.44 6.30 19.56
CA ALA A 66 -24.38 7.67 20.09
C ALA A 66 -25.75 8.17 20.54
N GLU A 67 -26.79 7.96 19.73
CA GLU A 67 -28.17 8.33 20.07
C GLU A 67 -28.62 7.66 21.37
N GLN A 68 -28.34 6.36 21.56
CA GLN A 68 -28.65 5.61 22.77
C GLN A 68 -27.94 6.16 24.02
N LEU A 69 -26.74 6.73 23.83
CA LEU A 69 -25.92 7.30 24.90
C LEU A 69 -26.11 8.81 25.10
N GLY A 70 -26.98 9.46 24.30
CA GLY A 70 -27.19 10.91 24.34
C GLY A 70 -26.00 11.73 23.81
N LEU A 71 -25.19 11.15 22.94
CA LEU A 71 -24.06 11.80 22.28
C LEU A 71 -24.47 12.43 20.95
N THR A 72 -23.66 13.38 20.48
CA THR A 72 -23.81 13.94 19.13
C THR A 72 -23.41 12.92 18.05
N PRO A 73 -23.97 13.01 16.83
CA PRO A 73 -23.59 12.16 15.71
C PRO A 73 -22.08 12.20 15.40
N ASN A 74 -21.59 11.11 14.77
CA ASN A 74 -20.20 10.91 14.41
C ASN A 74 -19.24 10.92 15.63
N PRO A 75 -19.51 10.11 16.67
CA PRO A 75 -18.65 10.03 17.85
C PRO A 75 -17.38 9.24 17.55
N SER A 76 -16.29 9.58 18.22
CA SER A 76 -15.11 8.71 18.25
C SER A 76 -15.37 7.46 19.09
N LEU A 77 -14.62 6.36 18.84
CA LEU A 77 -14.71 5.16 19.69
C LEU A 77 -14.35 5.47 21.15
N ALA A 78 -13.43 6.41 21.40
CA ALA A 78 -13.12 6.88 22.74
C ALA A 78 -14.32 7.54 23.40
N ALA A 79 -15.01 8.43 22.73
CA ALA A 79 -16.20 9.10 23.26
C ALA A 79 -17.34 8.10 23.56
N LEU A 80 -17.56 7.12 22.66
CA LEU A 80 -18.51 6.04 22.92
C LEU A 80 -18.11 5.19 24.14
N ALA A 81 -16.82 4.86 24.28
CA ALA A 81 -16.34 4.10 25.44
C ALA A 81 -16.48 4.87 26.76
N GLU A 82 -16.20 6.18 26.75
CA GLU A 82 -16.37 7.02 27.94
C GLU A 82 -17.82 7.10 28.43
N ALA A 83 -18.77 7.16 27.48
CA ALA A 83 -20.19 7.24 27.78
C ALA A 83 -20.84 5.88 28.07
N ALA A 84 -20.21 4.78 27.66
CA ALA A 84 -20.75 3.44 27.84
C ALA A 84 -20.46 2.89 29.25
N GLU A 85 -21.38 2.05 29.75
CA GLU A 85 -21.16 1.23 30.94
C GLU A 85 -20.42 -0.06 30.61
N GLU A 86 -19.86 -0.73 31.63
CA GLU A 86 -19.30 -2.07 31.47
C GLU A 86 -20.40 -3.10 31.09
N PRO A 87 -20.09 -4.09 30.23
CA PRO A 87 -18.75 -4.41 29.70
C PRO A 87 -18.39 -3.61 28.43
N TRP A 88 -19.27 -2.78 27.88
CA TRP A 88 -19.09 -2.12 26.59
C TRP A 88 -17.92 -1.14 26.57
N ARG A 89 -17.66 -0.47 27.69
CA ARG A 89 -16.48 0.42 27.79
C ARG A 89 -15.19 -0.34 27.49
N GLY A 90 -14.96 -1.45 28.17
CA GLY A 90 -13.77 -2.29 27.96
C GLY A 90 -13.69 -2.80 26.51
N ILE A 91 -14.80 -3.34 25.98
CA ILE A 91 -14.86 -3.87 24.60
C ILE A 91 -14.52 -2.80 23.56
N LEU A 92 -15.05 -1.58 23.68
CA LEU A 92 -14.79 -0.49 22.73
C LEU A 92 -13.33 0.01 22.80
N LEU A 93 -12.74 0.05 24.00
CA LEU A 93 -11.33 0.39 24.16
C LEU A 93 -10.42 -0.66 23.55
N ASP A 94 -10.71 -1.94 23.74
CA ASP A 94 -9.98 -3.05 23.12
C ASP A 94 -10.04 -3.00 21.59
N HIS A 95 -11.20 -2.71 21.04
CA HIS A 95 -11.34 -2.51 19.59
C HIS A 95 -10.51 -1.32 19.10
N ARG A 96 -10.60 -0.18 19.78
CA ARG A 96 -9.84 1.03 19.43
C ARG A 96 -8.34 0.75 19.41
N ASP A 97 -7.82 0.12 20.44
CA ASP A 97 -6.38 -0.13 20.56
C ASP A 97 -5.89 -1.14 19.51
N ALA A 98 -6.69 -2.16 19.21
CA ALA A 98 -6.41 -3.10 18.12
C ALA A 98 -6.41 -2.40 16.74
N LEU A 99 -7.41 -1.55 16.46
CA LEU A 99 -7.50 -0.80 15.20
C LEU A 99 -6.32 0.19 15.03
N VAL A 100 -5.92 0.87 16.10
CA VAL A 100 -4.74 1.77 16.08
C VAL A 100 -3.47 0.97 15.82
N GLY A 101 -3.33 -0.21 16.41
CA GLY A 101 -2.18 -1.09 16.21
C GLY A 101 -2.03 -1.51 14.75
N VAL A 102 -3.08 -2.08 14.16
CA VAL A 102 -3.05 -2.56 12.77
C VAL A 102 -2.93 -1.40 11.77
N ALA A 103 -3.53 -0.25 12.04
CA ALA A 103 -3.38 0.94 11.20
C ALA A 103 -1.93 1.43 11.13
N ARG A 104 -1.20 1.36 12.25
CA ARG A 104 0.23 1.69 12.29
C ARG A 104 1.05 0.71 11.44
N GLU A 105 0.82 -0.59 11.60
CA GLU A 105 1.49 -1.64 10.81
C GLU A 105 1.27 -1.43 9.30
N ILE A 106 0.02 -1.14 8.89
CA ILE A 106 -0.33 -0.84 7.49
C ILE A 106 0.44 0.39 7.00
N ALA A 107 0.52 1.46 7.80
CA ALA A 107 1.22 2.68 7.43
C ALA A 107 2.73 2.44 7.24
N GLU A 108 3.37 1.70 8.14
CA GLU A 108 4.79 1.34 8.07
C GLU A 108 5.08 0.49 6.82
N THR A 109 4.31 -0.57 6.58
CA THR A 109 4.47 -1.44 5.40
C THR A 109 4.24 -0.69 4.09
N SER A 110 3.26 0.22 4.05
CA SER A 110 2.96 1.04 2.88
C SER A 110 4.09 2.02 2.55
N GLU A 111 4.73 2.60 3.56
CA GLU A 111 5.86 3.51 3.36
C GLU A 111 7.10 2.77 2.85
N ASP A 112 7.36 1.58 3.38
CA ASP A 112 8.42 0.69 2.88
C ASP A 112 8.21 0.32 1.41
N ALA A 113 6.99 -0.06 1.02
CA ALA A 113 6.63 -0.37 -0.36
C ALA A 113 6.85 0.81 -1.32
N LYS A 114 6.48 2.03 -0.92
CA LYS A 114 6.76 3.26 -1.69
C LYS A 114 8.25 3.49 -1.88
N GLY A 115 9.04 3.26 -0.84
CA GLY A 115 10.50 3.32 -0.90
C GLY A 115 11.09 2.38 -1.95
N LEU A 116 10.62 1.13 -1.98
CA LEU A 116 11.06 0.12 -2.95
C LEU A 116 10.66 0.49 -4.39
N ILE A 117 9.44 0.99 -4.61
CA ILE A 117 8.98 1.44 -5.93
C ILE A 117 9.84 2.61 -6.42
N THR A 118 10.12 3.58 -5.56
CA THR A 118 10.95 4.76 -5.90
C THR A 118 12.37 4.36 -6.24
N ALA A 119 12.98 3.45 -5.48
CA ALA A 119 14.31 2.92 -5.74
C ALA A 119 14.37 2.14 -7.06
N GLY A 120 13.37 1.29 -7.31
CA GLY A 120 13.24 0.54 -8.56
C GLY A 120 13.11 1.44 -9.80
N TYR A 121 12.28 2.50 -9.71
CA TYR A 121 12.13 3.49 -10.77
C TYR A 121 13.46 4.21 -11.06
N ARG A 122 14.17 4.63 -10.02
CA ARG A 122 15.49 5.30 -10.17
C ARG A 122 16.48 4.38 -10.86
N SER A 123 16.62 3.14 -10.41
CA SER A 123 17.51 2.14 -10.99
C SER A 123 17.18 1.86 -12.45
N ALA A 124 15.91 1.68 -12.80
CA ALA A 124 15.47 1.48 -14.18
C ALA A 124 15.81 2.68 -15.07
N ARG A 125 15.60 3.91 -14.57
CA ARG A 125 15.95 5.13 -15.28
C ARG A 125 17.46 5.25 -15.52
N GLU A 126 18.27 4.97 -14.52
CA GLU A 126 19.74 4.98 -14.64
C GLU A 126 20.22 3.97 -15.67
N THR A 127 19.66 2.76 -15.67
CA THR A 127 19.94 1.71 -16.66
C THR A 127 19.59 2.16 -18.07
N LEU A 128 18.40 2.75 -18.26
CA LEU A 128 17.98 3.27 -19.57
C LEU A 128 18.88 4.39 -20.07
N LEU A 129 19.31 5.30 -19.20
CA LEU A 129 20.26 6.36 -19.55
C LEU A 129 21.64 5.79 -19.92
N ALA A 130 22.11 4.77 -19.19
CA ALA A 130 23.37 4.11 -19.51
C ALA A 130 23.34 3.39 -20.85
N ILE A 131 22.23 2.71 -21.18
CA ILE A 131 22.03 2.04 -22.48
C ILE A 131 21.81 3.07 -23.59
N GLY A 132 20.99 4.10 -23.37
CA GLY A 132 20.68 5.15 -24.33
C GLY A 132 21.85 6.11 -24.58
N GLY A 133 22.71 6.34 -23.59
CA GLY A 133 23.91 7.18 -23.71
C GLY A 133 25.00 6.56 -24.58
N THR A 134 24.94 5.26 -24.85
CA THR A 134 25.83 4.59 -25.80
C THR A 134 25.37 4.68 -27.26
N SER A 135 24.16 5.21 -27.50
CA SER A 135 23.57 5.38 -28.84
C SER A 135 23.30 6.84 -29.23
N THR A 136 23.89 7.82 -28.56
CA THR A 136 23.93 9.18 -29.09
C THR A 136 24.90 9.21 -30.27
N ALA A 137 24.37 8.86 -31.46
CA ALA A 137 24.98 9.27 -32.69
C ALA A 137 25.22 10.79 -32.61
N SER A 138 26.45 11.17 -32.56
CA SER A 138 26.88 12.55 -32.55
C SER A 138 26.44 13.17 -33.86
N TYR A 139 25.37 13.98 -33.82
CA TYR A 139 25.03 14.83 -34.95
C TYR A 139 26.08 15.90 -35.08
N SER A 140 26.77 15.94 -36.21
CA SER A 140 27.68 17.02 -36.51
C SER A 140 26.85 18.34 -36.65
N ALA A 141 27.49 19.48 -36.41
CA ALA A 141 26.89 20.82 -36.56
C ALA A 141 26.35 21.09 -37.99
N ALA A 142 26.62 20.22 -38.95
CA ALA A 142 26.12 20.27 -40.33
C ALA A 142 24.96 19.32 -40.61
N GLY A 143 24.33 18.67 -39.57
CA GLY A 143 23.14 17.85 -39.71
C GLY A 143 23.37 16.47 -40.38
N ALA A 144 24.60 16.03 -40.58
CA ALA A 144 24.92 14.71 -41.10
C ALA A 144 25.12 13.69 -39.96
N ALA A 145 24.43 12.54 -40.02
CA ALA A 145 24.64 11.44 -39.08
C ALA A 145 26.01 10.79 -39.34
N VAL A 146 26.93 10.93 -38.39
CA VAL A 146 28.19 10.18 -38.40
C VAL A 146 27.92 8.83 -37.73
N ALA A 147 27.69 7.81 -38.52
CA ALA A 147 27.65 6.44 -38.05
C ALA A 147 29.12 6.03 -37.80
N ASP A 148 29.51 6.01 -36.52
CA ASP A 148 30.76 5.34 -36.13
C ASP A 148 30.51 3.83 -36.21
N ALA A 149 31.04 3.21 -37.24
CA ALA A 149 30.97 1.75 -37.43
C ALA A 149 31.68 1.10 -36.23
N PRO A 150 31.08 0.09 -35.60
CA PRO A 150 31.80 -0.66 -34.56
C PRO A 150 32.99 -1.33 -35.18
N ARG A 151 34.17 -0.88 -34.82
CA ARG A 151 35.42 -1.58 -35.14
C ARG A 151 35.39 -2.93 -34.44
N SER A 152 35.15 -3.98 -35.22
CA SER A 152 35.22 -5.36 -34.76
C SER A 152 36.66 -5.71 -34.40
N HIS A 153 37.02 -5.57 -33.14
CA HIS A 153 38.29 -6.05 -32.58
C HIS A 153 38.27 -7.55 -32.23
N LEU A 154 37.49 -8.35 -32.98
CA LEU A 154 37.37 -9.79 -32.68
C LEU A 154 37.92 -10.75 -33.73
N LEU A 155 38.77 -10.28 -34.67
CA LEU A 155 39.41 -11.19 -35.65
C LEU A 155 40.87 -10.85 -35.83
N ASP A 156 41.67 -10.92 -34.79
CA ASP A 156 43.13 -11.04 -34.98
C ASP A 156 43.76 -11.81 -33.82
N ARG A 157 43.36 -13.07 -33.70
CA ARG A 157 44.08 -14.01 -32.84
C ARG A 157 43.95 -15.44 -33.36
N SER A 158 44.51 -15.69 -34.53
CA SER A 158 44.94 -17.03 -34.94
C SER A 158 45.88 -16.91 -36.10
N LEU A 159 47.14 -16.85 -35.78
CA LEU A 159 48.30 -17.48 -36.46
C LEU A 159 49.48 -17.42 -35.51
#